data_e65aa870b1fc968118c50ff96a8fe4b0
#
_entry.id   e65aa870b1fc968118c50ff96a8fe4b0
#
_cell.length_a   1.000
_cell.length_b   1.000
_cell.length_c   1.000
_cell.angle_alpha   90.00
_cell.angle_beta   90.00
_cell.angle_gamma   90.00
#
_symmetry.space_group_name_H-M   'P 1'
#
loop_
_entity.id
_entity.type
_entity.pdbx_description
1 polymer ?
#
loop_
_entity_poly.entity_id
_entity_poly.type
_entity_poly.pdbx_seq_one_letter_code
_entity_poly.pdbx_strand_id
1 'polypeptide(L)'
;YNVPIDGHVGNSGKIKHREFVMASGEMSVGEFTEFLKSAFKNMASFSVEGSIHYVCMDWRHMAEMLAAGQVVYSELKNLIVWVKDNGGMGSFYRSRHELVFVFKKGTARHQNNFGLGEHGRYRTNVWEYRGINSLHAKRGEELAMHPTVKPVEMIADAIMDVSGRGEIVLDPFGGSGSTLMAAEQTGRCAYLIELDPLYCDTILTRWEAATKGQAEQLLCGWPPVEDCEDE
;
A
#
# COMPACT_ATOMS: atom_id res chain seq x y z
N TYR A 1 6.15 7.67 0.43
CA TYR A 1 5.75 8.55 1.57
C TYR A 1 6.43 9.93 1.56
N ASN A 2 7.10 10.28 0.47
CA ASN A 2 7.91 11.50 0.36
C ASN A 2 8.89 11.66 1.54
N VAL A 3 9.57 10.57 1.89
CA VAL A 3 10.55 10.51 2.98
C VAL A 3 11.78 9.72 2.47
N PRO A 4 13.00 10.26 2.61
CA PRO A 4 14.21 9.56 2.15
C PRO A 4 14.41 8.26 2.94
N ILE A 5 14.88 7.22 2.25
CA ILE A 5 15.23 5.95 2.90
C ILE A 5 16.44 6.15 3.80
N ASP A 6 17.45 6.86 3.30
CA ASP A 6 18.66 7.09 4.06
C ASP A 6 18.42 8.03 5.24
N GLY A 7 18.74 7.54 6.43
CA GLY A 7 18.59 8.27 7.67
C GLY A 7 17.16 8.32 8.26
N HIS A 8 16.10 7.96 7.53
CA HIS A 8 14.72 8.02 8.04
C HIS A 8 14.01 6.67 8.11
N VAL A 9 14.11 5.86 7.06
CA VAL A 9 13.38 4.59 6.99
C VAL A 9 14.28 3.40 7.33
N GLY A 10 15.57 3.50 7.06
CA GLY A 10 16.51 2.39 7.29
C GLY A 10 17.96 2.79 7.17
N ASN A 11 18.78 1.87 6.68
CA ASN A 11 20.22 2.00 6.41
C ASN A 11 21.15 2.06 7.65
N SER A 12 20.63 1.99 8.87
CA SER A 12 21.47 1.75 10.06
C SER A 12 21.83 0.27 10.26
N GLY A 13 21.18 -0.64 9.52
CA GLY A 13 21.39 -2.08 9.58
C GLY A 13 22.39 -2.63 8.54
N LYS A 14 22.55 -3.96 8.53
CA LYS A 14 23.39 -4.66 7.55
C LYS A 14 22.80 -4.64 6.13
N ILE A 15 21.49 -4.59 6.01
CA ILE A 15 20.79 -4.53 4.72
C ILE A 15 20.67 -3.07 4.33
N LYS A 16 21.16 -2.72 3.15
CA LYS A 16 21.07 -1.39 2.56
C LYS A 16 20.03 -1.42 1.46
N HIS A 17 19.12 -0.47 1.49
CA HIS A 17 18.17 -0.26 0.41
C HIS A 17 18.61 0.93 -0.43
N ARG A 18 18.35 0.86 -1.73
CA ARG A 18 18.45 2.00 -2.61
C ARG A 18 17.30 2.96 -2.35
N GLU A 19 17.46 4.21 -2.74
CA GLU A 19 16.42 5.21 -2.64
C GLU A 19 15.23 4.85 -3.58
N PHE A 20 14.05 5.29 -3.22
CA PHE A 20 12.88 5.13 -4.09
C PHE A 20 13.05 5.95 -5.38
N VAL A 21 12.46 5.48 -6.47
CA VAL A 21 12.47 6.18 -7.76
C VAL A 21 11.74 7.52 -7.69
N MET A 22 10.77 7.65 -6.77
CA MET A 22 9.99 8.86 -6.55
C MET A 22 9.48 8.94 -5.11
N ALA A 23 9.07 10.13 -4.69
CA ALA A 23 8.55 10.41 -3.35
C ALA A 23 9.55 10.02 -2.23
N SER A 24 10.81 10.45 -2.41
CA SER A 24 11.94 10.23 -1.50
C SER A 24 12.28 11.46 -0.66
N GLY A 25 11.35 12.42 -0.52
CA GLY A 25 11.56 13.66 0.20
C GLY A 25 11.89 14.85 -0.70
N GLU A 26 11.88 14.67 -2.02
CA GLU A 26 12.17 15.69 -3.02
C GLU A 26 10.99 16.65 -3.26
N MET A 27 9.76 16.24 -2.95
CA MET A 27 8.57 17.04 -3.21
C MET A 27 8.30 17.99 -2.05
N SER A 28 7.99 19.23 -2.36
CA SER A 28 7.39 20.18 -1.43
C SER A 28 6.00 19.72 -0.97
N VAL A 29 5.46 20.30 0.10
CA VAL A 29 4.10 20.03 0.60
C VAL A 29 3.04 20.17 -0.51
N GLY A 30 3.15 21.23 -1.33
CA GLY A 30 2.23 21.47 -2.44
C GLY A 30 2.33 20.40 -3.54
N GLU A 31 3.54 20.10 -3.99
CA GLU A 31 3.81 19.09 -5.01
C GLU A 31 3.35 17.71 -4.56
N PHE A 32 3.64 17.33 -3.32
CA PHE A 32 3.21 16.05 -2.79
C PHE A 32 1.69 15.96 -2.65
N THR A 33 1.02 17.05 -2.27
CA THR A 33 -0.45 17.11 -2.24
C THR A 33 -1.05 16.91 -3.65
N GLU A 34 -0.49 17.55 -4.69
CA GLU A 34 -0.97 17.38 -6.07
C GLU A 34 -0.66 15.98 -6.61
N PHE A 35 0.49 15.41 -6.27
CA PHE A 35 0.80 14.01 -6.59
C PHE A 35 -0.25 13.06 -5.99
N LEU A 36 -0.55 13.19 -4.69
CA LEU A 36 -1.58 12.39 -4.03
C LEU A 36 -2.96 12.57 -4.66
N LYS A 37 -3.35 13.81 -5.00
CA LYS A 37 -4.61 14.08 -5.72
C LYS A 37 -4.68 13.36 -7.06
N SER A 38 -3.59 13.39 -7.83
CA SER A 38 -3.52 12.71 -9.13
C SER A 38 -3.64 11.21 -8.99
N ALA A 39 -2.92 10.62 -8.03
CA ALA A 39 -3.02 9.21 -7.71
C ALA A 39 -4.44 8.83 -7.28
N PHE A 40 -5.06 9.59 -6.38
CA PHE A 40 -6.41 9.33 -5.88
C PHE A 40 -7.47 9.47 -6.99
N LYS A 41 -7.35 10.45 -7.89
CA LYS A 41 -8.24 10.59 -9.05
C LYS A 41 -8.16 9.36 -9.96
N ASN A 42 -6.96 8.87 -10.23
CA ASN A 42 -6.77 7.66 -11.02
C ASN A 42 -7.38 6.44 -10.30
N MET A 43 -7.06 6.23 -9.03
CA MET A 43 -7.66 5.15 -8.24
C MET A 43 -9.19 5.23 -8.25
N ALA A 44 -9.76 6.41 -8.04
CA ALA A 44 -11.21 6.60 -8.02
C ALA A 44 -11.85 6.37 -9.40
N SER A 45 -11.19 6.75 -10.50
CA SER A 45 -11.72 6.57 -11.85
C SER A 45 -11.82 5.11 -12.27
N PHE A 46 -10.93 4.25 -11.75
CA PHE A 46 -10.92 2.81 -12.00
C PHE A 46 -11.60 1.98 -10.91
N SER A 47 -12.30 2.62 -9.98
CA SER A 47 -13.03 1.96 -8.91
C SER A 47 -14.54 2.13 -9.08
N VAL A 48 -15.31 1.12 -8.65
CA VAL A 48 -16.78 1.19 -8.67
C VAL A 48 -17.32 2.13 -7.59
N GLU A 49 -18.56 2.58 -7.74
CA GLU A 49 -19.24 3.38 -6.72
C GLU A 49 -19.41 2.59 -5.41
N GLY A 50 -19.10 3.23 -4.29
CA GLY A 50 -19.11 2.59 -2.97
C GLY A 50 -17.80 1.89 -2.60
N SER A 51 -16.77 1.89 -3.46
CA SER A 51 -15.46 1.31 -3.13
C SER A 51 -14.84 1.97 -1.92
N ILE A 52 -14.13 1.18 -1.13
CA ILE A 52 -13.34 1.61 0.00
C ILE A 52 -11.85 1.57 -0.40
N HIS A 53 -11.16 2.66 -0.12
CA HIS A 53 -9.73 2.81 -0.36
C HIS A 53 -9.00 2.93 0.97
N TYR A 54 -8.09 2.00 1.22
CA TYR A 54 -7.18 2.03 2.38
C TYR A 54 -5.85 2.61 1.94
N VAL A 55 -5.49 3.77 2.47
CA VAL A 55 -4.27 4.47 2.06
C VAL A 55 -3.34 4.62 3.27
N CYS A 56 -2.23 3.90 3.24
CA CYS A 56 -1.22 3.96 4.28
C CYS A 56 -0.37 5.21 4.15
N MET A 57 -0.11 5.88 5.26
CA MET A 57 0.74 7.07 5.29
C MET A 57 1.44 7.25 6.64
N ASP A 58 2.63 7.83 6.59
CA ASP A 58 3.33 8.33 7.77
C ASP A 58 2.61 9.54 8.36
N TRP A 59 2.64 9.68 9.67
CA TRP A 59 1.97 10.77 10.38
C TRP A 59 2.42 12.17 9.96
N ARG A 60 3.65 12.31 9.42
CA ARG A 60 4.20 13.60 8.98
C ARG A 60 3.44 14.20 7.80
N HIS A 61 2.88 13.33 6.94
CA HIS A 61 2.16 13.72 5.73
C HIS A 61 0.63 13.57 5.88
N MET A 62 0.15 13.56 7.12
CA MET A 62 -1.28 13.46 7.40
C MET A 62 -2.08 14.63 6.80
N ALA A 63 -1.52 15.84 6.82
CA ALA A 63 -2.20 17.03 6.29
C ALA A 63 -2.37 16.97 4.77
N GLU A 64 -1.33 16.58 4.03
CA GLU A 64 -1.37 16.43 2.58
C GLU A 64 -2.33 15.31 2.16
N MET A 65 -2.33 14.22 2.92
CA MET A 65 -3.24 13.09 2.72
C MET A 65 -4.70 13.50 2.86
N LEU A 66 -5.04 14.23 3.91
CA LEU A 66 -6.40 14.75 4.14
C LEU A 66 -6.79 15.77 3.07
N ALA A 67 -5.90 16.71 2.74
CA ALA A 67 -6.16 17.73 1.73
C ALA A 67 -6.41 17.09 0.34
N ALA A 68 -5.62 16.11 -0.05
CA ALA A 68 -5.82 15.39 -1.30
C ALA A 68 -7.10 14.54 -1.29
N GLY A 69 -7.35 13.82 -0.20
CA GLY A 69 -8.50 12.93 -0.06
C GLY A 69 -9.83 13.65 -0.10
N GLN A 70 -9.95 14.79 0.57
CA GLN A 70 -11.17 15.61 0.62
C GLN A 70 -11.61 16.14 -0.76
N VAL A 71 -10.68 16.27 -1.70
CA VAL A 71 -10.99 16.73 -3.06
C VAL A 71 -11.55 15.61 -3.94
N VAL A 72 -11.14 14.38 -3.69
CA VAL A 72 -11.41 13.24 -4.60
C VAL A 72 -12.52 12.33 -4.06
N TYR A 73 -12.50 12.06 -2.77
CA TYR A 73 -13.42 11.10 -2.14
C TYR A 73 -14.64 11.79 -1.54
N SER A 74 -15.74 11.06 -1.51
CA SER A 74 -16.99 11.54 -0.94
C SER A 74 -16.99 11.56 0.60
N GLU A 75 -16.16 10.73 1.21
CA GLU A 75 -16.16 10.53 2.66
C GLU A 75 -14.82 9.98 3.15
N LEU A 76 -14.30 10.54 4.24
CA LEU A 76 -13.31 9.87 5.10
C LEU A 76 -14.09 9.02 6.10
N LYS A 77 -14.14 7.71 5.87
CA LYS A 77 -14.90 6.77 6.72
C LYS A 77 -14.29 6.60 8.10
N ASN A 78 -12.96 6.49 8.14
CA ASN A 78 -12.23 6.27 9.39
C ASN A 78 -10.74 6.59 9.22
N LEU A 79 -10.07 6.71 10.34
CA LEU A 79 -8.62 6.70 10.45
C LEU A 79 -8.22 5.51 11.32
N ILE A 80 -7.43 4.61 10.75
CA ILE A 80 -6.93 3.42 11.44
C ILE A 80 -5.50 3.68 11.87
N VAL A 81 -5.17 3.26 13.08
CA VAL A 81 -3.82 3.25 13.59
C VAL A 81 -3.29 1.82 13.55
N TRP A 82 -2.37 1.54 12.61
CA TRP A 82 -1.63 0.28 12.64
C TRP A 82 -0.53 0.37 13.68
N VAL A 83 -0.69 -0.37 14.76
CA VAL A 83 0.28 -0.48 15.87
C VAL A 83 1.22 -1.64 15.59
N LYS A 84 2.52 -1.34 15.54
CA LYS A 84 3.58 -2.33 15.35
C LYS A 84 4.06 -2.84 16.71
N ASP A 85 4.51 -4.08 16.77
CA ASP A 85 5.04 -4.70 18.00
C ASP A 85 6.39 -4.09 18.43
N ASN A 86 7.14 -3.50 17.48
CA ASN A 86 8.41 -2.84 17.73
C ASN A 86 8.46 -1.41 17.19
N GLY A 87 9.01 -0.48 17.96
CA GLY A 87 9.15 0.92 17.58
C GLY A 87 10.39 1.16 16.70
N GLY A 88 10.22 1.91 15.63
CA GLY A 88 11.30 2.50 14.83
C GLY A 88 12.06 3.57 15.60
N MET A 89 13.06 4.21 14.96
CA MET A 89 13.91 5.21 15.63
C MET A 89 13.12 6.45 16.08
N GLY A 90 12.23 6.98 15.22
CA GLY A 90 11.47 8.20 15.52
C GLY A 90 12.35 9.45 15.65
N SER A 91 11.74 10.60 15.89
CA SER A 91 12.43 11.87 16.10
C SER A 91 12.40 12.32 17.56
N PHE A 92 11.23 12.51 18.13
CA PHE A 92 11.03 12.90 19.54
C PHE A 92 10.59 11.68 20.37
N TYR A 93 9.56 11.00 19.89
CA TYR A 93 9.18 9.69 20.39
C TYR A 93 9.52 8.60 19.37
N ARG A 94 9.78 7.38 19.83
CA ARG A 94 9.91 6.23 18.95
C ARG A 94 8.60 5.98 18.21
N SER A 95 8.66 5.92 16.88
CA SER A 95 7.46 5.69 16.06
C SER A 95 7.11 4.21 16.09
N ARG A 96 5.95 3.88 16.63
CA ARG A 96 5.44 2.50 16.75
C ARG A 96 4.14 2.30 15.98
N HIS A 97 3.77 3.23 15.13
CA HIS A 97 2.53 3.16 14.36
C HIS A 97 2.72 3.68 12.94
N GLU A 98 1.73 3.40 12.13
CA GLU A 98 1.49 3.97 10.81
C GLU A 98 0.00 4.23 10.69
N LEU A 99 -0.40 5.21 9.91
CA LEU A 99 -1.79 5.59 9.71
C LEU A 99 -2.33 4.92 8.45
N VAL A 100 -3.60 4.48 8.48
CA VAL A 100 -4.32 4.00 7.32
C VAL A 100 -5.61 4.81 7.19
N PHE A 101 -5.66 5.65 6.17
CA PHE A 101 -6.84 6.46 5.87
C PHE A 101 -7.85 5.61 5.10
N VAL A 102 -9.08 5.60 5.57
CA VAL A 102 -10.17 4.84 4.96
C VAL A 102 -11.09 5.80 4.23
N PHE A 103 -10.90 5.91 2.92
CA PHE A 103 -11.73 6.77 2.08
C PHE A 103 -12.81 5.95 1.37
N LYS A 104 -13.92 6.62 1.05
CA LYS A 104 -14.99 6.04 0.26
C LYS A 104 -15.17 6.83 -1.04
N LYS A 105 -15.28 6.10 -2.16
CA LYS A 105 -15.63 6.68 -3.45
C LYS A 105 -17.13 6.70 -3.62
N GLY A 106 -17.67 7.87 -3.97
CA GLY A 106 -19.05 8.07 -4.36
C GLY A 106 -20.07 7.85 -3.25
N THR A 107 -21.35 7.86 -3.58
CA THR A 107 -22.47 7.84 -2.62
C THR A 107 -23.13 6.46 -2.45
N ALA A 108 -22.85 5.49 -3.33
CA ALA A 108 -23.41 4.15 -3.23
C ALA A 108 -23.01 3.47 -1.91
N ARG A 109 -23.79 2.49 -1.50
CA ARG A 109 -23.49 1.69 -0.29
C ARG A 109 -22.18 0.92 -0.51
N HIS A 110 -21.27 1.01 0.45
CA HIS A 110 -20.05 0.18 0.46
C HIS A 110 -20.37 -1.22 1.02
N GLN A 111 -19.57 -2.19 0.60
CA GLN A 111 -19.59 -3.52 1.21
C GLN A 111 -19.00 -3.43 2.63
N ASN A 112 -19.66 -4.10 3.58
CA ASN A 112 -19.24 -4.17 4.98
C ASN A 112 -19.43 -5.61 5.48
N ASN A 113 -18.36 -6.37 5.50
CA ASN A 113 -18.39 -7.80 5.85
C ASN A 113 -18.15 -8.08 7.33
N PHE A 114 -18.00 -7.04 8.16
CA PHE A 114 -17.82 -7.21 9.60
C PHE A 114 -19.00 -6.68 10.45
N GLY A 115 -19.78 -5.70 9.96
CA GLY A 115 -21.03 -5.24 10.55
C GLY A 115 -20.95 -4.97 12.08
N LEU A 116 -19.86 -4.34 12.55
CA LEU A 116 -19.57 -4.16 13.98
C LEU A 116 -19.55 -5.47 14.79
N GLY A 117 -19.23 -6.59 14.16
CA GLY A 117 -19.16 -7.90 14.78
C GLY A 117 -20.33 -8.83 14.46
N GLU A 118 -21.41 -8.34 13.83
CA GLU A 118 -22.60 -9.13 13.47
C GLU A 118 -22.28 -10.30 12.52
N HIS A 119 -21.21 -10.18 11.73
CA HIS A 119 -20.78 -11.22 10.78
C HIS A 119 -19.61 -12.07 11.31
N GLY A 120 -19.41 -12.12 12.62
CA GLY A 120 -18.39 -12.94 13.28
C GLY A 120 -16.94 -12.39 13.14
N ARG A 121 -16.77 -11.21 12.55
CA ARG A 121 -15.49 -10.51 12.45
C ARG A 121 -15.55 -9.21 13.24
N TYR A 122 -14.93 -9.19 14.41
CA TYR A 122 -14.80 -7.98 15.21
C TYR A 122 -13.60 -7.17 14.77
N ARG A 123 -13.84 -5.96 14.26
CA ARG A 123 -12.81 -5.05 13.77
C ARG A 123 -12.89 -3.71 14.48
N THR A 124 -11.74 -3.20 14.90
CA THR A 124 -11.60 -1.86 15.47
C THR A 124 -10.73 -1.01 14.54
N ASN A 125 -10.61 0.28 14.83
CA ASN A 125 -9.70 1.16 14.13
C ASN A 125 -8.27 1.21 14.73
N VAL A 126 -7.97 0.31 15.66
CA VAL A 126 -6.61 0.03 16.12
C VAL A 126 -6.25 -1.37 15.62
N TRP A 127 -5.28 -1.43 14.72
CA TRP A 127 -4.81 -2.67 14.11
C TRP A 127 -3.46 -3.05 14.68
N GLU A 128 -3.38 -4.23 15.28
CA GLU A 128 -2.15 -4.76 15.86
C GLU A 128 -1.59 -5.85 14.94
N TYR A 129 -0.59 -5.49 14.15
CA TYR A 129 0.14 -6.40 13.28
C TYR A 129 1.63 -6.15 13.41
N ARG A 130 2.43 -7.20 13.22
CA ARG A 130 3.89 -7.10 13.28
C ARG A 130 4.41 -6.09 12.27
N GLY A 131 5.44 -5.34 12.69
CA GLY A 131 6.21 -4.53 11.77
C GLY A 131 7.37 -5.32 11.15
N ILE A 132 7.93 -4.84 10.04
CA ILE A 132 9.09 -5.44 9.37
C ILE A 132 10.31 -5.61 10.29
N ASN A 133 10.44 -4.77 11.32
CA ASN A 133 11.53 -4.80 12.28
C ASN A 133 11.36 -5.82 13.43
N SER A 134 10.26 -6.55 13.43
CA SER A 134 9.97 -7.56 14.45
C SER A 134 10.94 -8.74 14.38
N LEU A 135 11.31 -9.28 15.52
CA LEU A 135 12.21 -10.44 15.59
C LEU A 135 11.41 -11.71 15.25
N HIS A 136 11.57 -12.21 14.04
CA HIS A 136 10.99 -13.49 13.56
C HIS A 136 11.90 -14.15 12.51
N ALA A 137 11.64 -15.44 12.22
CA ALA A 137 12.50 -16.26 11.37
C ALA A 137 12.68 -15.69 9.94
N LYS A 138 11.63 -15.09 9.36
CA LYS A 138 11.66 -14.52 7.98
C LYS A 138 12.06 -13.05 7.91
N ARG A 139 12.41 -12.41 9.03
CA ARG A 139 12.75 -10.98 9.07
C ARG A 139 13.81 -10.57 8.06
N GLY A 140 14.86 -11.39 7.91
CA GLY A 140 15.94 -11.10 6.97
C GLY A 140 15.49 -11.09 5.51
N GLU A 141 14.61 -12.02 5.15
CA GLU A 141 14.03 -12.14 3.81
C GLU A 141 13.11 -10.95 3.53
N GLU A 142 12.20 -10.63 4.44
CA GLU A 142 11.27 -9.49 4.29
C GLU A 142 12.00 -8.15 4.21
N LEU A 143 13.02 -7.94 5.06
CA LEU A 143 13.86 -6.76 4.98
C LEU A 143 14.65 -6.66 3.67
N ALA A 144 15.02 -7.78 3.06
CA ALA A 144 15.72 -7.77 1.79
C ALA A 144 14.80 -7.41 0.61
N MET A 145 13.50 -7.70 0.72
CA MET A 145 12.53 -7.46 -0.36
C MET A 145 12.24 -5.98 -0.59
N HIS A 146 11.96 -5.22 0.47
CA HIS A 146 11.53 -3.82 0.35
C HIS A 146 11.65 -3.12 1.71
N PRO A 147 12.01 -1.83 1.79
CA PRO A 147 12.21 -1.12 3.05
C PRO A 147 10.93 -0.93 3.88
N THR A 148 9.75 -1.00 3.26
CA THR A 148 8.45 -0.76 3.92
C THR A 148 7.41 -1.86 3.65
N VAL A 149 7.81 -3.13 3.73
CA VAL A 149 6.89 -4.27 3.54
C VAL A 149 5.72 -4.19 4.52
N LYS A 150 4.51 -4.28 3.99
CA LYS A 150 3.29 -4.40 4.80
C LYS A 150 3.00 -5.87 5.13
N PRO A 151 2.50 -6.17 6.35
CA PRO A 151 2.07 -7.53 6.68
C PRO A 151 0.96 -8.02 5.74
N VAL A 152 1.13 -9.18 5.16
CA VAL A 152 0.12 -9.79 4.27
C VAL A 152 -1.19 -10.02 4.99
N GLU A 153 -1.14 -10.45 6.26
CA GLU A 153 -2.31 -10.67 7.12
C GLU A 153 -3.14 -9.39 7.31
N MET A 154 -2.47 -8.24 7.51
CA MET A 154 -3.14 -6.95 7.65
C MET A 154 -3.91 -6.56 6.38
N ILE A 155 -3.26 -6.74 5.22
CA ILE A 155 -3.86 -6.45 3.92
C ILE A 155 -5.00 -7.43 3.63
N ALA A 156 -4.82 -8.72 3.93
CA ALA A 156 -5.85 -9.75 3.76
C ALA A 156 -7.11 -9.43 4.57
N ASP A 157 -6.94 -9.01 5.82
CA ASP A 157 -8.06 -8.58 6.67
C ASP A 157 -8.79 -7.37 6.09
N ALA A 158 -8.03 -6.34 5.64
CA ALA A 158 -8.61 -5.16 5.00
C ALA A 158 -9.40 -5.51 3.73
N ILE A 159 -8.85 -6.37 2.88
CA ILE A 159 -9.51 -6.86 1.66
C ILE A 159 -10.81 -7.60 2.01
N MET A 160 -10.77 -8.51 2.98
CA MET A 160 -11.94 -9.27 3.41
C MET A 160 -13.03 -8.41 4.04
N ASP A 161 -12.66 -7.29 4.67
CA ASP A 161 -13.63 -6.38 5.30
C ASP A 161 -14.60 -5.75 4.28
N VAL A 162 -14.16 -5.54 3.02
CA VAL A 162 -14.88 -4.71 2.03
C VAL A 162 -14.99 -5.33 0.64
N SER A 163 -14.67 -6.61 0.49
CA SER A 163 -14.77 -7.30 -0.80
C SER A 163 -15.22 -8.75 -0.68
N GLY A 164 -15.77 -9.30 -1.74
CA GLY A 164 -16.10 -10.71 -1.93
C GLY A 164 -14.98 -11.49 -2.65
N ARG A 165 -15.06 -12.83 -2.63
CA ARG A 165 -14.18 -13.69 -3.44
C ARG A 165 -14.39 -13.42 -4.92
N GLY A 166 -13.28 -13.42 -5.69
CA GLY A 166 -13.30 -13.13 -7.11
C GLY A 166 -13.37 -11.66 -7.49
N GLU A 167 -13.59 -10.76 -6.52
CA GLU A 167 -13.58 -9.32 -6.78
C GLU A 167 -12.16 -8.78 -6.97
N ILE A 168 -12.08 -7.64 -7.68
CA ILE A 168 -10.82 -6.99 -8.03
C ILE A 168 -10.34 -6.10 -6.88
N VAL A 169 -9.06 -6.19 -6.57
CA VAL A 169 -8.32 -5.29 -5.68
C VAL A 169 -7.28 -4.55 -6.51
N LEU A 170 -7.35 -3.22 -6.52
CA LEU A 170 -6.40 -2.35 -7.23
C LEU A 170 -5.38 -1.76 -6.25
N ASP A 171 -4.09 -1.91 -6.58
CA ASP A 171 -2.99 -1.29 -5.84
C ASP A 171 -1.98 -0.65 -6.81
N PRO A 172 -1.99 0.68 -6.95
CA PRO A 172 -1.06 1.37 -7.86
C PRO A 172 0.35 1.57 -7.29
N PHE A 173 0.63 1.03 -6.10
CA PHE A 173 1.93 1.12 -5.42
C PHE A 173 2.33 -0.27 -4.89
N GLY A 174 2.56 -1.21 -5.81
CA GLY A 174 2.73 -2.64 -5.53
C GLY A 174 3.85 -2.97 -4.56
N GLY A 175 4.96 -2.25 -4.61
CA GLY A 175 6.11 -2.40 -3.72
C GLY A 175 6.64 -3.83 -3.69
N SER A 176 6.53 -4.50 -2.55
CA SER A 176 6.93 -5.91 -2.41
C SER A 176 5.82 -6.93 -2.77
N GLY A 177 4.66 -6.50 -3.27
CA GLY A 177 3.55 -7.38 -3.64
C GLY A 177 2.73 -7.92 -2.48
N SER A 178 2.71 -7.25 -1.33
CA SER A 178 1.89 -7.73 -0.19
C SER A 178 0.40 -7.79 -0.52
N THR A 179 -0.09 -6.89 -1.37
CA THR A 179 -1.48 -6.89 -1.85
C THR A 179 -1.77 -8.09 -2.75
N LEU A 180 -0.85 -8.46 -3.66
CA LEU A 180 -0.97 -9.65 -4.49
C LEU A 180 -1.06 -10.91 -3.62
N MET A 181 -0.15 -11.04 -2.65
CA MET A 181 -0.14 -12.18 -1.73
C MET A 181 -1.41 -12.29 -0.90
N ALA A 182 -1.94 -11.16 -0.43
CA ALA A 182 -3.18 -11.10 0.33
C ALA A 182 -4.41 -11.46 -0.54
N ALA A 183 -4.46 -10.97 -1.77
CA ALA A 183 -5.52 -11.29 -2.72
C ALA A 183 -5.52 -12.79 -3.07
N GLU A 184 -4.37 -13.36 -3.34
CA GLU A 184 -4.20 -14.81 -3.59
C GLU A 184 -4.75 -15.63 -2.41
N GLN A 185 -4.31 -15.33 -1.18
CA GLN A 185 -4.75 -16.05 0.02
C GLN A 185 -6.26 -15.95 0.27
N THR A 186 -6.87 -14.84 -0.13
CA THR A 186 -8.29 -14.56 0.13
C THR A 186 -9.19 -14.84 -1.07
N GLY A 187 -8.61 -15.26 -2.21
CA GLY A 187 -9.32 -15.59 -3.44
C GLY A 187 -9.92 -14.35 -4.13
N ARG A 188 -9.17 -13.25 -4.15
CA ARG A 188 -9.46 -12.03 -4.92
C ARG A 188 -8.51 -11.92 -6.09
N CYS A 189 -8.85 -11.07 -7.07
CA CYS A 189 -7.98 -10.75 -8.20
C CYS A 189 -7.24 -9.44 -7.92
N ALA A 190 -5.90 -9.46 -7.84
CA ALA A 190 -5.12 -8.25 -7.65
C ALA A 190 -4.66 -7.66 -8.97
N TYR A 191 -4.84 -6.35 -9.14
CA TYR A 191 -4.23 -5.56 -10.20
C TYR A 191 -3.26 -4.56 -9.56
N LEU A 192 -1.97 -4.75 -9.85
CA LEU A 192 -0.91 -3.94 -9.27
C LEU A 192 -0.19 -3.13 -10.35
N ILE A 193 0.25 -1.95 -9.95
CA ILE A 193 1.22 -1.16 -10.71
C ILE A 193 2.45 -0.97 -9.82
N GLU A 194 3.63 -1.18 -10.38
CA GLU A 194 4.90 -0.90 -9.73
C GLU A 194 5.83 -0.21 -10.73
N LEU A 195 6.40 0.91 -10.30
CA LEU A 195 7.26 1.72 -11.16
C LEU A 195 8.67 1.12 -11.31
N ASP A 196 9.14 0.46 -10.26
CA ASP A 196 10.49 -0.06 -10.19
C ASP A 196 10.57 -1.50 -10.72
N PRO A 197 11.28 -1.76 -11.84
CA PRO A 197 11.38 -3.10 -12.43
C PRO A 197 11.92 -4.15 -11.47
N LEU A 198 12.84 -3.79 -10.57
CA LEU A 198 13.40 -4.73 -9.61
C LEU A 198 12.38 -5.12 -8.52
N TYR A 199 11.45 -4.22 -8.19
CA TYR A 199 10.34 -4.59 -7.33
C TYR A 199 9.29 -5.41 -8.09
N CYS A 200 9.09 -5.19 -9.38
CA CYS A 200 8.28 -6.09 -10.22
C CYS A 200 8.83 -7.53 -10.17
N ASP A 201 10.13 -7.72 -10.36
CA ASP A 201 10.79 -9.03 -10.26
C ASP A 201 10.63 -9.65 -8.86
N THR A 202 10.71 -8.80 -7.82
CA THR A 202 10.48 -9.23 -6.43
C THR A 202 9.06 -9.74 -6.23
N ILE A 203 8.06 -9.04 -6.76
CA ILE A 203 6.64 -9.43 -6.70
C ILE A 203 6.44 -10.79 -7.35
N LEU A 204 6.93 -10.97 -8.57
CA LEU A 204 6.79 -12.20 -9.35
C LEU A 204 7.45 -13.39 -8.63
N THR A 205 8.72 -13.21 -8.24
CA THR A 205 9.49 -14.26 -7.53
C THR A 205 8.78 -14.67 -6.23
N ARG A 206 8.25 -13.71 -5.48
CA ARG A 206 7.53 -13.97 -4.22
C ARG A 206 6.24 -14.74 -4.45
N TRP A 207 5.48 -14.36 -5.48
CA TRP A 207 4.24 -15.04 -5.83
C TRP A 207 4.48 -16.46 -6.33
N GLU A 208 5.42 -16.66 -7.25
CA GLU A 208 5.77 -17.98 -7.78
C GLU A 208 6.26 -18.93 -6.67
N ALA A 209 7.09 -18.42 -5.75
CA ALA A 209 7.57 -19.22 -4.62
C ALA A 209 6.42 -19.66 -3.70
N ALA A 210 5.42 -18.82 -3.48
CA ALA A 210 4.31 -19.10 -2.59
C ALA A 210 3.24 -20.02 -3.21
N THR A 211 2.91 -19.81 -4.48
CA THR A 211 1.82 -20.50 -5.19
C THR A 211 2.28 -21.76 -5.93
N LYS A 212 3.59 -21.85 -6.24
CA LYS A 212 4.17 -22.80 -7.19
C LYS A 212 3.66 -22.62 -8.62
N GLY A 213 3.00 -21.49 -8.89
CA GLY A 213 2.63 -21.06 -10.22
C GLY A 213 3.83 -20.52 -11.00
N GLN A 214 3.60 -20.24 -12.24
CA GLN A 214 4.57 -19.57 -13.12
C GLN A 214 3.90 -18.28 -13.64
N ALA A 215 4.57 -17.17 -13.50
CA ALA A 215 4.11 -15.90 -14.07
C ALA A 215 4.36 -15.90 -15.59
N GLU A 216 3.41 -15.37 -16.33
CA GLU A 216 3.50 -15.25 -17.79
C GLU A 216 3.64 -13.78 -18.17
N GLN A 217 4.67 -13.48 -18.94
CA GLN A 217 4.84 -12.16 -19.51
C GLN A 217 3.96 -12.03 -20.75
N LEU A 218 2.89 -11.28 -20.64
CA LEU A 218 2.07 -10.92 -21.79
C LEU A 218 2.75 -9.75 -22.51
N LEU A 219 3.15 -9.99 -23.75
CA LEU A 219 3.56 -8.93 -24.65
C LEU A 219 2.30 -8.15 -25.05
N CYS A 220 1.91 -7.17 -24.26
CA CYS A 220 0.94 -6.19 -24.68
C CYS A 220 1.54 -5.44 -25.87
N GLY A 221 0.85 -5.50 -27.01
CA GLY A 221 1.12 -4.62 -28.14
C GLY A 221 0.74 -3.18 -27.82
N TRP A 222 1.31 -2.63 -26.75
CA TRP A 222 1.35 -1.19 -26.58
C TRP A 222 2.27 -0.67 -27.68
N PRO A 223 1.84 0.28 -28.54
CA PRO A 223 2.74 0.85 -29.51
C PRO A 223 3.98 1.34 -28.77
N PRO A 224 5.19 1.12 -29.32
CA PRO A 224 6.39 1.72 -28.74
C PRO A 224 6.09 3.22 -28.58
N VAL A 225 6.43 3.75 -27.42
CA VAL A 225 6.46 5.21 -27.24
C VAL A 225 7.43 5.69 -28.30
N GLU A 226 6.91 6.31 -29.38
CA GLU A 226 7.77 7.01 -30.32
C GLU A 226 8.51 8.03 -29.49
N ASP A 227 9.84 7.94 -29.51
CA ASP A 227 10.71 8.88 -28.85
C ASP A 227 10.23 10.28 -29.26
N CYS A 228 9.73 11.05 -28.30
CA CYS A 228 9.52 12.48 -28.51
C CYS A 228 10.92 13.06 -28.74
N GLU A 229 11.33 13.13 -30.00
CA GLU A 229 12.47 13.93 -30.38
C GLU A 229 12.14 15.37 -29.98
N ASP A 230 12.97 15.91 -29.09
CA ASP A 230 12.95 17.31 -28.67
C ASP A 230 13.09 18.20 -29.91
N GLU A 231 12.07 19.01 -30.22
CA GLU A 231 12.20 20.23 -31.00
C GLU A 231 12.20 21.48 -30.11
#